data_6ca18879424f680838d6e55d23f47ef3
#
_entry.id   6ca18879424f680838d6e55d23f47ef3
#
_cell.length_a   1.000
_cell.length_b   1.000
_cell.length_c   1.000
_cell.angle_alpha   90.00
_cell.angle_beta   90.00
_cell.angle_gamma   90.00
#
_symmetry.space_group_name_H-M   'P 1'
#
loop_
_entity.id
_entity.type
_entity.pdbx_description
1 polymer ?
#
loop_
_entity_poly.entity_id
_entity_poly.type
_entity_poly.pdbx_seq_one_letter_code
_entity_poly.pdbx_strand_id
1 'polypeptide(L)'
;MRCAVTVRHHGGMDINSRAHFDATPDQVVAMMTDPAWWQDVHRRGGGTTSNAFVTGDSLSLDVAMPAPSQITTFVGSTLTAKQTLSWQPAGPNGSREGTLQIVPQGMPAKADGHASVRPDATGTEVIYTGTFTVSVPLVGKKLEKAAAPHITQAFNMQQDAGNDWLASH
;
A
#
# COMPACT_ATOMS: atom_id res chain seq x y z
N MET A 1 -9.52 8.00 8.87
CA MET A 1 -8.54 6.91 8.69
C MET A 1 -7.59 6.86 9.88
N ARG A 2 -7.26 5.67 10.33
CA ARG A 2 -6.26 5.46 11.39
C ARG A 2 -5.15 4.59 10.84
N CYS A 3 -3.92 5.04 10.95
CA CYS A 3 -2.74 4.27 10.61
C CYS A 3 -1.81 4.21 11.82
N ALA A 4 -1.38 3.03 12.20
CA ALA A 4 -0.41 2.82 13.25
C ALA A 4 0.79 2.05 12.68
N VAL A 5 1.97 2.57 12.95
CA VAL A 5 3.22 1.95 12.55
C VAL A 5 4.05 1.75 13.81
N THR A 6 4.42 0.52 14.10
CA THR A 6 5.11 0.14 15.33
C THR A 6 6.37 -0.65 15.01
N VAL A 7 7.48 -0.31 15.66
CA VAL A 7 8.75 -1.02 15.49
C VAL A 7 8.76 -2.27 16.38
N ARG A 8 9.11 -3.42 15.79
CA ARG A 8 9.27 -4.68 16.53
C ARG A 8 10.69 -4.82 17.09
N HIS A 9 10.81 -5.57 18.20
CA HIS A 9 12.10 -5.88 18.81
C HIS A 9 12.97 -6.83 17.98
N HIS A 10 12.39 -7.64 17.09
CA HIS A 10 13.08 -8.67 16.31
C HIS A 10 13.27 -8.31 14.82
N GLY A 11 13.31 -7.03 14.52
CA GLY A 11 13.40 -6.55 13.14
C GLY A 11 12.04 -6.45 12.47
N GLY A 12 11.91 -5.48 11.58
CA GLY A 12 10.66 -5.18 10.94
C GLY A 12 9.78 -4.24 11.74
N MET A 13 8.89 -3.59 11.02
CA MET A 13 7.90 -2.65 11.54
C MET A 13 6.52 -3.19 11.27
N ASP A 14 5.66 -3.22 12.28
CA ASP A 14 4.25 -3.56 12.09
C ASP A 14 3.50 -2.37 11.49
N ILE A 15 2.71 -2.67 10.47
CA ILE A 15 1.82 -1.71 9.81
C ILE A 15 0.39 -2.11 10.14
N ASN A 16 -0.40 -1.16 10.57
CA ASN A 16 -1.84 -1.32 10.76
C ASN A 16 -2.52 -0.04 10.29
N SER A 17 -3.41 -0.17 9.32
CA SER A 17 -4.14 0.97 8.78
C SER A 17 -5.59 0.59 8.58
N ARG A 18 -6.47 1.55 8.83
CA ARG A 18 -7.91 1.37 8.70
C ARG A 18 -8.49 2.53 7.91
N ALA A 19 -9.21 2.22 6.83
CA ALA A 19 -9.86 3.19 5.97
C ALA A 19 -11.35 2.89 5.87
N HIS A 20 -12.16 3.89 5.59
CA HIS A 20 -13.58 3.76 5.33
C HIS A 20 -13.94 4.46 4.03
N PHE A 21 -14.76 3.79 3.22
CA PHE A 21 -15.27 4.33 1.95
C PHE A 21 -16.79 4.21 1.87
N ASP A 22 -17.46 5.22 1.36
CA ASP A 22 -18.90 5.25 1.15
C ASP A 22 -19.26 4.53 -0.15
N ALA A 23 -18.98 3.23 -0.20
CA ALA A 23 -19.17 2.38 -1.37
C ALA A 23 -19.30 0.93 -0.93
N THR A 24 -19.76 0.07 -1.84
CA THR A 24 -19.82 -1.37 -1.56
C THR A 24 -18.45 -2.02 -1.57
N PRO A 25 -18.25 -3.18 -0.90
CA PRO A 25 -17.00 -3.92 -1.00
C PRO A 25 -16.57 -4.21 -2.44
N ASP A 26 -17.50 -4.58 -3.33
CA ASP A 26 -17.19 -4.83 -4.73
C ASP A 26 -16.64 -3.59 -5.45
N GLN A 27 -17.22 -2.42 -5.17
CA GLN A 27 -16.73 -1.16 -5.73
C GLN A 27 -15.32 -0.81 -5.21
N VAL A 28 -15.07 -1.05 -3.93
CA VAL A 28 -13.77 -0.78 -3.32
C VAL A 28 -12.71 -1.74 -3.86
N VAL A 29 -13.00 -3.03 -3.99
CA VAL A 29 -12.08 -4.00 -4.57
C VAL A 29 -11.81 -3.70 -6.03
N ALA A 30 -12.83 -3.33 -6.81
CA ALA A 30 -12.65 -2.93 -8.20
C ALA A 30 -11.72 -1.72 -8.33
N MET A 31 -11.89 -0.71 -7.49
CA MET A 31 -11.00 0.45 -7.41
C MET A 31 -9.55 0.04 -7.09
N MET A 32 -9.36 -0.77 -6.05
CA MET A 32 -8.04 -1.22 -5.61
C MET A 32 -7.35 -2.15 -6.62
N THR A 33 -8.09 -2.69 -7.58
CA THR A 33 -7.56 -3.55 -8.65
C THR A 33 -7.40 -2.79 -9.97
N ASP A 34 -7.82 -1.52 -10.01
CA ASP A 34 -7.73 -0.69 -11.23
C ASP A 34 -6.39 0.05 -11.28
N PRO A 35 -5.58 -0.18 -12.33
CA PRO A 35 -4.31 0.53 -12.50
C PRO A 35 -4.45 2.06 -12.52
N ALA A 36 -5.54 2.58 -13.05
CA ALA A 36 -5.77 4.02 -13.15
C ALA A 36 -5.92 4.67 -11.77
N TRP A 37 -6.52 3.97 -10.81
CA TRP A 37 -6.59 4.48 -9.44
C TRP A 37 -5.20 4.55 -8.80
N TRP A 38 -4.38 3.51 -8.98
CA TRP A 38 -3.03 3.51 -8.44
C TRP A 38 -2.14 4.57 -9.10
N GLN A 39 -2.35 4.86 -10.39
CA GLN A 39 -1.68 5.98 -11.05
C GLN A 39 -2.01 7.30 -10.35
N ASP A 40 -3.27 7.51 -10.00
CA ASP A 40 -3.68 8.72 -9.26
C ASP A 40 -3.08 8.77 -7.85
N VAL A 41 -3.11 7.65 -7.13
CA VAL A 41 -2.50 7.54 -5.79
C VAL A 41 -1.01 7.92 -5.85
N HIS A 42 -0.26 7.31 -6.77
CA HIS A 42 1.18 7.54 -6.88
C HIS A 42 1.50 8.96 -7.34
N ARG A 43 0.72 9.49 -8.28
CA ARG A 43 0.88 10.87 -8.76
C ARG A 43 0.72 11.89 -7.63
N ARG A 44 -0.17 11.66 -6.70
CA ARG A 44 -0.38 12.52 -5.52
C ARG A 44 0.86 12.59 -4.62
N GLY A 45 1.67 11.55 -4.62
CA GLY A 45 2.96 11.51 -3.92
C GLY A 45 4.16 11.94 -4.77
N GLY A 46 3.92 12.46 -5.97
CA GLY A 46 5.00 12.86 -6.87
C GLY A 46 5.60 11.71 -7.66
N GLY A 47 4.94 10.55 -7.68
CA GLY A 47 5.43 9.36 -8.36
C GLY A 47 4.78 9.07 -9.70
N THR A 48 5.29 8.04 -10.35
CA THR A 48 4.78 7.52 -11.61
C THR A 48 4.55 6.02 -11.50
N THR A 49 3.60 5.52 -12.29
CA THR A 49 3.25 4.10 -12.35
C THR A 49 3.53 3.57 -13.74
N SER A 50 4.14 2.39 -13.84
CA SER A 50 4.43 1.74 -15.12
C SER A 50 4.24 0.24 -15.01
N ASN A 51 4.24 -0.43 -16.17
CA ASN A 51 4.13 -1.89 -16.29
C ASN A 51 2.94 -2.47 -15.50
N ALA A 52 1.83 -1.74 -15.46
CA ALA A 52 0.66 -2.15 -14.74
C ALA A 52 -0.17 -3.12 -15.57
N PHE A 53 -0.50 -4.27 -14.99
CA PHE A 53 -1.39 -5.24 -15.63
C PHE A 53 -2.21 -5.98 -14.56
N VAL A 54 -3.39 -6.40 -15.00
CA VAL A 54 -4.31 -7.17 -14.18
C VAL A 54 -4.48 -8.55 -14.79
N THR A 55 -4.36 -9.58 -13.97
CA THR A 55 -4.60 -10.98 -14.36
C THR A 55 -5.55 -11.59 -13.35
N GLY A 56 -6.82 -11.81 -13.74
CA GLY A 56 -7.84 -12.29 -12.82
C GLY A 56 -8.03 -11.34 -11.63
N ASP A 57 -7.86 -11.85 -10.43
CA ASP A 57 -7.97 -11.10 -9.19
C ASP A 57 -6.64 -10.51 -8.70
N SER A 58 -5.64 -10.41 -9.58
CA SER A 58 -4.30 -9.93 -9.24
C SER A 58 -3.93 -8.71 -10.05
N LEU A 59 -3.27 -7.75 -9.40
CA LEU A 59 -2.69 -6.55 -10.01
C LEU A 59 -1.19 -6.56 -9.74
N SER A 60 -0.40 -6.22 -10.77
CA SER A 60 1.03 -6.00 -10.65
C SER A 60 1.38 -4.68 -11.32
N LEU A 61 2.24 -3.89 -10.69
CA LEU A 61 2.72 -2.64 -11.25
C LEU A 61 4.08 -2.26 -10.67
N ASP A 62 4.76 -1.37 -11.38
CA ASP A 62 5.97 -0.73 -10.89
C ASP A 62 5.66 0.72 -10.53
N VAL A 63 6.21 1.20 -9.42
CA VAL A 63 6.08 2.58 -8.98
C VAL A 63 7.47 3.20 -8.85
N ALA A 64 7.59 4.46 -9.28
CA ALA A 64 8.79 5.27 -9.10
C ALA A 64 8.41 6.53 -8.34
N MET A 65 9.09 6.78 -7.23
CA MET A 65 8.82 7.88 -6.31
C MET A 65 10.11 8.63 -6.02
N PRO A 66 10.06 9.93 -5.67
CA PRO A 66 11.23 10.60 -5.12
C PRO A 66 11.73 9.85 -3.88
N ALA A 67 13.03 9.56 -3.84
CA ALA A 67 13.60 8.82 -2.71
C ALA A 67 13.71 9.73 -1.49
N PRO A 68 13.29 9.25 -0.30
CA PRO A 68 13.60 9.94 0.96
C PRO A 68 15.13 10.08 1.12
N SER A 69 15.57 11.20 1.71
CA SER A 69 16.99 11.51 1.85
C SER A 69 17.77 10.41 2.58
N GLN A 70 17.12 9.67 3.48
CA GLN A 70 17.75 8.61 4.28
C GLN A 70 18.20 7.41 3.45
N ILE A 71 17.64 7.22 2.24
CA ILE A 71 17.95 6.05 1.39
C ILE A 71 18.60 6.41 0.06
N THR A 72 18.92 7.68 -0.20
CA THR A 72 19.51 8.10 -1.48
C THR A 72 20.89 7.45 -1.74
N THR A 73 21.62 7.07 -0.72
CA THR A 73 22.88 6.34 -0.87
C THR A 73 22.68 4.92 -1.42
N PHE A 74 21.50 4.35 -1.26
CA PHE A 74 21.18 3.00 -1.74
C PHE A 74 20.54 3.02 -3.13
N VAL A 75 19.61 3.96 -3.38
CA VAL A 75 18.73 3.93 -4.55
C VAL A 75 18.89 5.14 -5.47
N GLY A 76 19.70 6.14 -5.09
CA GLY A 76 19.81 7.40 -5.81
C GLY A 76 18.62 8.31 -5.51
N SER A 77 18.31 9.20 -6.43
CA SER A 77 17.24 10.20 -6.26
C SER A 77 15.82 9.66 -6.44
N THR A 78 15.68 8.46 -7.01
CA THR A 78 14.38 7.85 -7.31
C THR A 78 14.33 6.44 -6.70
N LEU A 79 13.30 6.21 -5.89
CA LEU A 79 12.97 4.88 -5.38
C LEU A 79 12.01 4.22 -6.35
N THR A 80 12.37 3.05 -6.87
CA THR A 80 11.47 2.21 -7.65
C THR A 80 11.11 0.96 -6.85
N ALA A 81 9.87 0.52 -6.97
CA ALA A 81 9.39 -0.66 -6.28
C ALA A 81 8.39 -1.42 -7.15
N LYS A 82 8.35 -2.73 -6.96
CA LYS A 82 7.30 -3.57 -7.53
C LYS A 82 6.21 -3.77 -6.51
N GLN A 83 4.97 -3.52 -6.92
CA GLN A 83 3.79 -3.71 -6.08
C GLN A 83 2.89 -4.78 -6.69
N THR A 84 2.46 -5.72 -5.88
CA THR A 84 1.51 -6.78 -6.26
C THR A 84 0.37 -6.82 -5.25
N LEU A 85 -0.84 -7.02 -5.75
CA LEU A 85 -2.05 -7.15 -4.94
C LEU A 85 -2.86 -8.32 -5.51
N SER A 86 -3.22 -9.27 -4.67
CA SER A 86 -3.99 -10.47 -5.08
C SER A 86 -5.15 -10.69 -4.13
N TRP A 87 -6.33 -10.88 -4.68
CA TRP A 87 -7.55 -11.09 -3.92
C TRP A 87 -7.98 -12.55 -3.92
N GLN A 88 -8.46 -13.02 -2.77
CA GLN A 88 -9.17 -14.27 -2.66
C GLN A 88 -10.61 -14.11 -3.18
N PRO A 89 -11.33 -15.19 -3.51
CA PRO A 89 -12.74 -15.10 -3.89
C PRO A 89 -13.57 -14.39 -2.83
N ALA A 90 -14.64 -13.70 -3.28
CA ALA A 90 -15.54 -13.01 -2.38
C ALA A 90 -16.22 -14.00 -1.41
N GLY A 91 -16.24 -13.61 -0.14
CA GLY A 91 -16.92 -14.34 0.91
C GLY A 91 -18.35 -13.81 1.12
N PRO A 92 -18.98 -14.18 2.24
CA PRO A 92 -20.30 -13.68 2.60
C PRO A 92 -20.33 -12.15 2.65
N ASN A 93 -21.44 -11.55 2.24
CA ASN A 93 -21.63 -10.10 2.22
C ASN A 93 -20.65 -9.33 1.31
N GLY A 94 -19.98 -10.02 0.36
CA GLY A 94 -19.01 -9.38 -0.51
C GLY A 94 -17.65 -9.12 0.13
N SER A 95 -17.41 -9.60 1.36
CA SER A 95 -16.11 -9.46 2.02
C SER A 95 -14.99 -10.12 1.20
N ARG A 96 -13.84 -9.48 1.11
CA ARG A 96 -12.67 -9.99 0.38
C ARG A 96 -11.43 -9.90 1.25
N GLU A 97 -10.58 -10.91 1.13
CA GLU A 97 -9.25 -10.92 1.73
C GLU A 97 -8.23 -10.86 0.61
N GLY A 98 -7.19 -10.06 0.79
CA GLY A 98 -6.14 -9.88 -0.21
C GLY A 98 -4.76 -9.86 0.41
N THR A 99 -3.76 -10.12 -0.41
CA THR A 99 -2.34 -9.99 -0.05
C THR A 99 -1.70 -8.89 -0.86
N LEU A 100 -0.85 -8.09 -0.21
CA LEU A 100 -0.14 -6.98 -0.82
C LEU A 100 1.34 -7.16 -0.55
N GLN A 101 2.17 -7.02 -1.58
CA GLN A 101 3.61 -7.02 -1.44
C GLN A 101 4.21 -5.84 -2.17
N ILE A 102 5.17 -5.16 -1.54
CA ILE A 102 5.94 -4.08 -2.14
C ILE A 102 7.41 -4.38 -1.94
N VAL A 103 8.15 -4.46 -3.04
CA VAL A 103 9.57 -4.79 -3.03
C VAL A 103 10.35 -3.64 -3.69
N PRO A 104 11.04 -2.81 -2.88
CA PRO A 104 11.93 -1.78 -3.42
C PRO A 104 13.09 -2.38 -4.19
N GLN A 105 13.54 -1.67 -5.22
CA GLN A 105 14.73 -2.00 -5.98
C GLN A 105 15.95 -1.29 -5.36
N GLY A 106 17.11 -1.94 -5.39
CA GLY A 106 18.37 -1.34 -4.97
C GLY A 106 18.64 -1.37 -3.47
N MET A 107 17.77 -1.94 -2.67
CA MET A 107 18.00 -2.13 -1.24
C MET A 107 17.27 -3.39 -0.74
N PRO A 108 17.83 -4.10 0.27
CA PRO A 108 17.19 -5.31 0.80
C PRO A 108 16.05 -4.94 1.77
N ALA A 109 14.90 -4.62 1.20
CA ALA A 109 13.71 -4.25 1.95
C ALA A 109 12.48 -4.89 1.32
N LYS A 110 11.44 -5.07 2.11
CA LYS A 110 10.13 -5.51 1.61
C LYS A 110 9.02 -5.10 2.56
N ALA A 111 7.84 -4.90 2.01
CA ALA A 111 6.59 -4.80 2.76
C ALA A 111 5.70 -5.97 2.35
N ASP A 112 5.28 -6.76 3.33
CA ASP A 112 4.31 -7.84 3.16
C ASP A 112 3.07 -7.48 3.95
N GLY A 113 1.90 -7.52 3.32
CA GLY A 113 0.67 -7.11 3.96
C GLY A 113 -0.53 -7.95 3.59
N HIS A 114 -1.57 -7.76 4.38
CA HIS A 114 -2.88 -8.35 4.20
C HIS A 114 -3.92 -7.23 4.21
N ALA A 115 -4.85 -7.27 3.27
CA ALA A 115 -5.98 -6.36 3.19
C ALA A 115 -7.27 -7.11 3.45
N SER A 116 -8.10 -6.59 4.34
CA SER A 116 -9.42 -7.13 4.61
C SER A 116 -10.45 -6.06 4.24
N VAL A 117 -11.33 -6.38 3.31
CA VAL A 117 -12.38 -5.49 2.83
C VAL A 117 -13.73 -6.04 3.30
N ARG A 118 -14.44 -5.29 4.11
CA ARG A 118 -15.69 -5.74 4.75
C ARG A 118 -16.77 -4.67 4.71
N PRO A 119 -18.03 -5.05 4.50
CA PRO A 119 -19.12 -4.09 4.65
C PRO A 119 -19.25 -3.64 6.10
N ASP A 120 -19.60 -2.37 6.30
CA ASP A 120 -19.98 -1.83 7.59
C ASP A 120 -21.32 -1.11 7.50
N ALA A 121 -21.74 -0.40 8.55
CA ALA A 121 -23.06 0.23 8.62
C ALA A 121 -23.28 1.31 7.55
N THR A 122 -22.20 1.93 7.02
CA THR A 122 -22.30 3.09 6.13
C THR A 122 -21.56 2.91 4.81
N GLY A 123 -20.93 1.75 4.59
CA GLY A 123 -20.18 1.47 3.36
C GLY A 123 -19.24 0.30 3.54
N THR A 124 -17.94 0.54 3.40
CA THR A 124 -16.92 -0.49 3.45
C THR A 124 -15.74 -0.05 4.30
N GLU A 125 -15.28 -0.94 5.16
CA GLU A 125 -14.04 -0.80 5.92
C GLU A 125 -12.93 -1.61 5.25
N VAL A 126 -11.76 -0.99 5.09
CA VAL A 126 -10.54 -1.66 4.62
C VAL A 126 -9.52 -1.64 5.74
N ILE A 127 -9.07 -2.83 6.15
CA ILE A 127 -8.05 -2.98 7.18
C ILE A 127 -6.81 -3.55 6.51
N TYR A 128 -5.70 -2.82 6.62
CA TYR A 128 -4.38 -3.32 6.22
C TYR A 128 -3.59 -3.72 7.47
N THR A 129 -3.02 -4.90 7.43
CA THR A 129 -2.04 -5.35 8.42
C THR A 129 -0.82 -5.87 7.68
N GLY A 130 0.36 -5.64 8.22
CA GLY A 130 1.55 -6.11 7.55
C GLY A 130 2.83 -5.78 8.29
N THR A 131 3.94 -6.04 7.61
CA THR A 131 5.28 -5.83 8.14
C THR A 131 6.15 -5.19 7.07
N PHE A 132 6.89 -4.15 7.44
CA PHE A 132 7.94 -3.56 6.63
C PHE A 132 9.29 -3.88 7.24
N THR A 133 10.20 -4.46 6.45
CA THR A 133 11.51 -4.91 6.91
C THR A 133 12.59 -4.35 6.02
N VAL A 134 13.66 -3.83 6.64
CA VAL A 134 14.90 -3.42 5.97
C VAL A 134 16.05 -4.25 6.52
N SER A 135 16.62 -5.14 5.67
CA SER A 135 17.66 -6.09 6.07
C SER A 135 19.05 -5.53 5.79
N VAL A 136 19.33 -4.31 6.27
CA VAL A 136 20.64 -3.69 6.17
C VAL A 136 21.31 -3.76 7.53
N PRO A 137 22.50 -4.38 7.65
CA PRO A 137 23.20 -4.49 8.93
C PRO A 137 23.44 -3.11 9.55
N LEU A 138 23.24 -3.01 10.87
CA LEU A 138 23.46 -1.85 11.72
C LEU A 138 22.48 -0.68 11.53
N VAL A 139 21.94 -0.47 10.33
CA VAL A 139 21.08 0.69 10.04
C VAL A 139 19.64 0.31 9.66
N GLY A 140 19.33 -0.98 9.55
CA GLY A 140 18.00 -1.45 9.11
C GLY A 140 16.87 -0.90 9.96
N LYS A 141 16.98 -0.98 11.29
CA LYS A 141 15.97 -0.45 12.22
C LYS A 141 15.79 1.06 12.10
N LYS A 142 16.87 1.78 11.89
CA LYS A 142 16.83 3.23 11.70
C LYS A 142 16.12 3.60 10.40
N LEU A 143 16.37 2.84 9.33
CA LEU A 143 15.71 3.03 8.04
C LEU A 143 14.22 2.66 8.12
N GLU A 144 13.87 1.59 8.83
CA GLU A 144 12.47 1.22 9.08
C GLU A 144 11.74 2.35 9.80
N LYS A 145 12.34 2.89 10.84
CA LYS A 145 11.76 3.99 11.62
C LYS A 145 11.61 5.27 10.78
N ALA A 146 12.59 5.55 9.91
CA ALA A 146 12.54 6.70 9.01
C ALA A 146 11.45 6.56 7.94
N ALA A 147 11.07 5.33 7.58
CA ALA A 147 10.00 5.07 6.62
C ALA A 147 8.60 5.31 7.20
N ALA A 148 8.41 5.25 8.51
CA ALA A 148 7.10 5.29 9.15
C ALA A 148 6.23 6.49 8.72
N PRO A 149 6.72 7.76 8.71
CA PRO A 149 5.91 8.88 8.24
C PRO A 149 5.51 8.78 6.78
N HIS A 150 6.39 8.22 5.94
CA HIS A 150 6.11 8.03 4.51
C HIS A 150 5.04 6.97 4.27
N ILE A 151 5.05 5.90 5.06
CA ILE A 151 4.02 4.84 5.02
C ILE A 151 2.67 5.42 5.44
N THR A 152 2.62 6.16 6.53
CA THR A 152 1.40 6.83 7.00
C THR A 152 0.84 7.78 5.94
N GLN A 153 1.71 8.58 5.32
CA GLN A 153 1.31 9.49 4.25
C GLN A 153 0.77 8.74 3.03
N ALA A 154 1.36 7.61 2.67
CA ALA A 154 0.89 6.78 1.56
C ALA A 154 -0.55 6.28 1.80
N PHE A 155 -0.88 5.83 3.01
CA PHE A 155 -2.24 5.44 3.34
C PHE A 155 -3.21 6.63 3.33
N ASN A 156 -2.79 7.80 3.78
CA ASN A 156 -3.62 9.01 3.69
C ASN A 156 -3.93 9.38 2.25
N MET A 157 -2.95 9.26 1.34
CA MET A 157 -3.16 9.49 -0.08
C MET A 157 -4.14 8.48 -0.69
N GLN A 158 -4.07 7.21 -0.28
CA GLN A 158 -5.02 6.19 -0.73
C GLN A 158 -6.44 6.53 -0.27
N GLN A 159 -6.61 6.97 0.97
CA GLN A 159 -7.93 7.38 1.49
C GLN A 159 -8.50 8.54 0.68
N ASP A 160 -7.71 9.58 0.45
CA ASP A 160 -8.13 10.78 -0.28
C ASP A 160 -8.43 10.45 -1.75
N ALA A 161 -7.54 9.70 -2.41
CA ALA A 161 -7.73 9.27 -3.78
C ALA A 161 -8.96 8.35 -3.92
N GLY A 162 -9.20 7.50 -2.94
CA GLY A 162 -10.35 6.61 -2.93
C GLY A 162 -11.67 7.37 -2.78
N ASN A 163 -11.72 8.34 -1.88
CA ASN A 163 -12.90 9.19 -1.74
C ASN A 163 -13.23 9.91 -3.03
N ASP A 164 -12.22 10.49 -3.69
CA ASP A 164 -12.41 11.22 -4.95
C ASP A 164 -12.82 10.29 -6.09
N TRP A 165 -12.19 9.12 -6.20
CA TRP A 165 -12.51 8.12 -7.22
C TRP A 165 -13.95 7.64 -7.11
N LEU A 166 -14.37 7.26 -5.91
CA LEU A 166 -15.71 6.71 -5.68
C LEU A 166 -16.80 7.77 -5.81
N ALA A 167 -16.48 9.04 -5.62
CA ALA A 167 -17.43 10.15 -5.85
C ALA A 167 -17.70 10.39 -7.34
N SER A 168 -16.79 9.96 -8.24
CA SER A 168 -16.88 10.21 -9.68
C SER A 168 -17.03 8.93 -10.53
N HIS A 169 -17.09 7.79 -9.90
CA HIS A 169 -17.27 6.48 -10.55
C HIS A 169 -18.46 5.71 -9.90
#